data_e4328fd4ccb8f6fc25cc70fc89c6627e
#
_entry.id   e4328fd4ccb8f6fc25cc70fc89c6627e
#
_cell.length_a   1.000
_cell.length_b   1.000
_cell.length_c   1.000
_cell.angle_alpha   90.00
_cell.angle_beta   90.00
_cell.angle_gamma   90.00
#
_symmetry.space_group_name_H-M   'P 1'
#
loop_
_entity.id
_entity.type
_entity.pdbx_description
1 polymer ?
#
loop_
_entity_poly.entity_id
_entity_poly.type
_entity_poly.pdbx_seq_one_letter_code
_entity_poly.pdbx_strand_id
1 'polypeptide(L)'
;MGTIRMRTKGSWNRRLKAHNELNPDKVMEILNSYGEKGVSRLAEATPKDTGKTARSWYYKVRQNKKENKWTLMFCNRNLHNGECVAMIIQYGHALPNGFYVAGIDYINPAVKPLFNSATKDLFK
;
A
#
# COMPACT_ATOMS: atom_id res chain seq x y z
N MET A 1 -11.28 8.82 -1.96
CA MET A 1 -10.45 8.26 -0.88
C MET A 1 -9.16 7.72 -1.46
N GLY A 2 -8.04 8.13 -0.90
CA GLY A 2 -6.73 7.70 -1.37
C GLY A 2 -6.37 6.30 -0.86
N THR A 3 -6.01 5.42 -1.78
CA THR A 3 -5.61 4.05 -1.47
C THR A 3 -4.36 3.69 -2.26
N ILE A 4 -3.37 3.14 -1.56
CA ILE A 4 -2.17 2.60 -2.20
C ILE A 4 -2.38 1.09 -2.36
N ARG A 5 -2.21 0.59 -3.57
CA ARG A 5 -2.46 -0.81 -3.88
C ARG A 5 -1.21 -1.49 -4.39
N MET A 6 -0.84 -2.59 -3.73
CA MET A 6 0.13 -3.54 -4.25
C MET A 6 -0.66 -4.69 -4.86
N ARG A 7 -0.64 -4.80 -6.16
CA ARG A 7 -1.39 -5.84 -6.88
C ARG A 7 -0.46 -6.90 -7.43
N THR A 8 -0.98 -8.12 -7.52
CA THR A 8 -0.32 -9.17 -8.29
C THR A 8 -0.47 -8.82 -9.78
N LYS A 9 0.47 -8.04 -10.30
CA LYS A 9 0.48 -7.66 -11.72
C LYS A 9 0.93 -8.84 -12.58
N GLY A 10 0.89 -8.67 -13.88
CA GLY A 10 1.08 -9.74 -14.87
C GLY A 10 2.16 -10.76 -14.54
N SER A 11 3.37 -10.33 -14.15
CA SER A 11 4.46 -11.26 -13.83
C SER A 11 4.16 -12.08 -12.56
N TRP A 12 3.55 -11.48 -11.54
CA TRP A 12 3.14 -12.19 -10.33
C TRP A 12 2.05 -13.20 -10.64
N ASN A 13 1.03 -12.81 -11.40
CA ASN A 13 -0.07 -13.69 -11.76
C ASN A 13 0.43 -14.91 -12.55
N ARG A 14 1.34 -14.71 -13.51
CA ARG A 14 1.93 -15.81 -14.26
C ARG A 14 2.72 -16.76 -13.37
N ARG A 15 3.50 -16.21 -12.43
CA ARG A 15 4.28 -17.01 -11.49
C ARG A 15 3.37 -17.79 -10.55
N LEU A 16 2.32 -17.16 -10.02
CA LEU A 16 1.35 -17.83 -9.15
C LEU A 16 0.61 -18.94 -9.87
N LYS A 17 0.27 -18.75 -11.15
CA LYS A 17 -0.34 -19.78 -11.98
C LYS A 17 0.61 -20.93 -12.27
N ALA A 18 1.89 -20.63 -12.53
CA ALA A 18 2.91 -21.64 -12.78
C ALA A 18 3.22 -22.45 -11.52
N HIS A 19 3.08 -21.85 -10.36
CA HIS A 19 3.23 -22.50 -9.05
C HIS A 19 1.85 -22.90 -8.51
N ASN A 20 1.15 -23.81 -9.20
CA ASN A 20 -0.17 -24.32 -8.79
C ASN A 20 -0.22 -24.86 -7.38
N GLU A 21 0.93 -25.07 -6.77
CA GLU A 21 1.07 -25.63 -5.43
C GLU A 21 1.06 -24.57 -4.34
N LEU A 22 1.00 -23.27 -4.70
CA LEU A 22 0.93 -22.21 -3.69
C LEU A 22 -0.42 -22.27 -3.01
N ASN A 23 -0.38 -22.76 -1.77
CA ASN A 23 -1.54 -22.79 -0.89
C ASN A 23 -2.07 -21.35 -0.71
N PRO A 24 -3.35 -21.09 -1.03
CA PRO A 24 -3.93 -19.77 -0.82
C PRO A 24 -3.80 -19.24 0.61
N ASP A 25 -3.86 -20.14 1.60
CA ASP A 25 -3.71 -19.77 3.01
C ASP A 25 -2.30 -19.24 3.28
N LYS A 26 -1.29 -19.83 2.64
CA LYS A 26 0.09 -19.37 2.80
C LYS A 26 0.32 -18.02 2.13
N VAL A 27 -0.26 -17.80 0.95
CA VAL A 27 -0.21 -16.50 0.27
C VAL A 27 -0.87 -15.44 1.15
N MET A 28 -2.03 -15.74 1.72
CA MET A 28 -2.73 -14.84 2.63
C MET A 28 -1.89 -14.50 3.87
N GLU A 29 -1.24 -15.49 4.45
CA GLU A 29 -0.36 -15.31 5.62
C GLU A 29 0.81 -14.38 5.29
N ILE A 30 1.46 -14.59 4.14
CA ILE A 30 2.58 -13.75 3.69
C ILE A 30 2.09 -12.32 3.45
N LEU A 31 0.99 -12.13 2.75
CA LEU A 31 0.46 -10.79 2.45
C LEU A 31 0.02 -10.06 3.72
N ASN A 32 -0.57 -10.76 4.69
CA ASN A 32 -0.90 -10.15 5.99
C ASN A 32 0.34 -9.70 6.74
N SER A 33 1.39 -10.52 6.73
CA SER A 33 2.67 -10.15 7.35
C SER A 33 3.24 -8.88 6.75
N TYR A 34 3.25 -8.76 5.41
CA TYR A 34 3.73 -7.56 4.73
C TYR A 34 2.77 -6.38 4.88
N GLY A 35 1.49 -6.64 5.03
CA GLY A 35 0.51 -5.60 5.36
C GLY A 35 0.84 -4.92 6.68
N GLU A 36 1.10 -5.70 7.72
CA GLU A 36 1.46 -5.18 9.04
C GLU A 36 2.78 -4.40 9.00
N LYS A 37 3.79 -4.95 8.33
CA LYS A 37 5.09 -4.26 8.16
C LYS A 37 4.93 -2.96 7.40
N GLY A 38 4.12 -2.96 6.35
CA GLY A 38 3.86 -1.78 5.53
C GLY A 38 3.16 -0.68 6.30
N VAL A 39 2.18 -1.02 7.11
CA VAL A 39 1.50 -0.05 7.99
C VAL A 39 2.50 0.60 8.94
N SER A 40 3.37 -0.18 9.57
CA SER A 40 4.41 0.34 10.46
C SER A 40 5.37 1.28 9.74
N ARG A 41 5.84 0.89 8.56
CA ARG A 41 6.76 1.72 7.78
C ARG A 41 6.12 3.00 7.27
N LEU A 42 4.87 2.92 6.81
CA LEU A 42 4.14 4.10 6.39
C LEU A 42 3.90 5.06 7.55
N ALA A 43 3.58 4.53 8.73
CA ALA A 43 3.41 5.35 9.93
C ALA A 43 4.71 6.08 10.29
N GLU A 44 5.85 5.39 10.21
CA GLU A 44 7.15 6.02 10.49
C GLU A 44 7.54 7.06 9.45
N ALA A 45 7.25 6.79 8.17
CA ALA A 45 7.63 7.66 7.06
C ALA A 45 6.72 8.88 6.93
N THR A 46 5.49 8.82 7.43
CA THR A 46 4.51 9.91 7.29
C THR A 46 5.01 11.16 8.01
N PRO A 47 5.11 12.32 7.30
CA PRO A 47 5.45 13.59 7.96
C PRO A 47 4.46 13.88 9.07
N LYS A 48 4.96 14.17 10.27
CA LYS A 48 4.13 14.31 11.47
C LYS A 48 3.98 15.77 11.85
N ASP A 49 2.73 16.21 11.90
CA ASP A 49 2.34 17.45 12.60
C ASP A 49 1.66 17.03 13.90
N THR A 50 0.40 16.54 13.82
CA THR A 50 -0.33 16.03 14.98
C THR A 50 -0.13 14.51 15.20
N GLY A 51 0.41 13.82 14.20
CA GLY A 51 0.51 12.37 14.21
C GLY A 51 -0.76 11.64 13.77
N LYS A 52 -1.84 12.37 13.47
CA LYS A 52 -3.11 11.76 13.11
C LYS A 52 -3.01 10.93 11.82
N THR A 53 -2.38 11.48 10.78
CA THR A 53 -2.19 10.77 9.52
C THR A 53 -1.35 9.51 9.72
N ALA A 54 -0.25 9.61 10.50
CA ALA A 54 0.62 8.48 10.78
C ALA A 54 -0.11 7.34 11.49
N ARG A 55 -1.05 7.66 12.38
CA ARG A 55 -1.82 6.67 13.15
C ARG A 55 -3.01 6.09 12.40
N SER A 56 -3.32 6.62 11.23
CA SER A 56 -4.54 6.27 10.49
C SER A 56 -4.32 5.24 9.38
N TRP A 57 -3.11 4.73 9.22
CA TRP A 57 -2.81 3.71 8.23
C TRP A 57 -3.40 2.36 8.63
N TYR A 58 -3.92 1.64 7.63
CA TYR A 58 -4.33 0.25 7.76
C TYR A 58 -4.18 -0.47 6.43
N TYR A 59 -4.30 -1.79 6.43
CA TYR A 59 -4.20 -2.54 5.19
C TYR A 59 -5.38 -3.48 5.00
N LYS A 60 -5.59 -3.88 3.76
CA LYS A 60 -6.55 -4.91 3.37
C LYS A 60 -5.92 -5.85 2.36
N VAL A 61 -6.32 -7.12 2.41
CA VAL A 61 -5.94 -8.11 1.41
C VAL A 61 -7.20 -8.56 0.69
N ARG A 62 -7.16 -8.59 -0.63
CA ARG A 62 -8.24 -9.09 -1.45
C ARG A 62 -7.76 -10.21 -2.37
N GLN A 63 -8.58 -11.20 -2.55
CA GLN A 63 -8.40 -12.24 -3.55
C GLN A 63 -9.57 -12.22 -4.52
N ASN A 64 -9.29 -12.07 -5.80
CA ASN A 64 -10.28 -12.26 -6.87
C ASN A 64 -10.05 -13.65 -7.47
N LYS A 65 -10.88 -14.61 -7.07
CA LYS A 65 -10.75 -16.01 -7.51
C LYS A 65 -10.97 -16.19 -9.00
N LYS A 66 -11.87 -15.41 -9.61
CA LYS A 66 -12.16 -15.49 -11.05
C LYS A 66 -10.94 -15.10 -11.89
N GLU A 67 -10.25 -14.04 -11.50
CA GLU A 67 -9.09 -13.52 -12.21
C GLU A 67 -7.78 -14.06 -11.66
N ASN A 68 -7.83 -14.82 -10.59
CA ASN A 68 -6.65 -15.32 -9.86
C ASN A 68 -5.69 -14.18 -9.48
N LYS A 69 -6.25 -13.11 -8.94
CA LYS A 69 -5.50 -11.90 -8.54
C LYS A 69 -5.54 -11.72 -7.04
N TRP A 70 -4.39 -11.35 -6.50
CA TRP A 70 -4.24 -10.92 -5.12
C TRP A 70 -3.92 -9.45 -5.07
N THR A 71 -4.50 -8.73 -4.12
CA THR A 71 -4.23 -7.31 -3.94
C THR A 71 -3.99 -7.03 -2.46
N LEU A 72 -2.84 -6.45 -2.17
CA LEU A 72 -2.53 -5.87 -0.87
C LEU A 72 -2.71 -4.36 -0.98
N MET A 73 -3.60 -3.79 -0.17
CA MET A 73 -3.95 -2.38 -0.21
C MET A 73 -3.58 -1.70 1.09
N PHE A 74 -2.89 -0.57 0.99
CA PHE A 74 -2.66 0.32 2.12
C PHE A 74 -3.60 1.51 2.03
N CYS A 75 -4.32 1.77 3.11
CA CYS A 75 -5.34 2.81 3.17
C CYS A 75 -5.09 3.71 4.37
N ASN A 76 -5.59 4.94 4.30
CA ASN A 76 -5.51 5.88 5.40
C ASN A 76 -6.89 6.48 5.69
N ARG A 77 -7.30 6.46 6.97
CA ARG A 77 -8.62 6.94 7.39
C ARG A 77 -8.69 8.43 7.63
N ASN A 78 -7.55 9.14 7.62
CA ASN A 78 -7.55 10.58 7.87
C ASN A 78 -8.01 11.34 6.65
N LEU A 79 -9.25 11.81 6.69
CA LEU A 79 -9.86 12.62 5.64
C LEU A 79 -10.05 14.05 6.13
N HIS A 80 -9.86 15.01 5.24
CA HIS A 80 -10.18 16.41 5.47
C HIS A 80 -10.99 16.92 4.27
N ASN A 81 -12.20 17.38 4.51
CA ASN A 81 -13.15 17.79 3.46
C ASN A 81 -13.33 16.70 2.38
N GLY A 82 -13.37 15.43 2.80
CA GLY A 82 -13.52 14.29 1.89
C GLY A 82 -12.25 13.85 1.18
N GLU A 83 -11.13 14.56 1.37
CA GLU A 83 -9.86 14.22 0.73
C GLU A 83 -8.93 13.48 1.67
N CYS A 84 -8.19 12.50 1.13
CA CYS A 84 -7.23 11.74 1.90
C CYS A 84 -5.97 12.57 2.16
N VAL A 85 -5.73 12.92 3.41
CA VAL A 85 -4.61 13.77 3.80
C VAL A 85 -3.27 13.11 3.45
N ALA A 86 -3.17 11.80 3.59
CA ALA A 86 -1.94 11.07 3.25
C ALA A 86 -1.55 11.26 1.78
N MET A 87 -2.53 11.30 0.88
CA MET A 87 -2.29 11.52 -0.56
C MET A 87 -1.97 12.97 -0.88
N ILE A 88 -2.58 13.91 -0.17
CA ILE A 88 -2.26 15.33 -0.31
C ILE A 88 -0.79 15.58 0.04
N ILE A 89 -0.30 14.97 1.11
CA ILE A 89 1.10 15.10 1.50
C ILE A 89 2.02 14.50 0.43
N GLN A 90 1.67 13.33 -0.10
CA GLN A 90 2.48 12.63 -1.10
C GLN A 90 2.57 13.41 -2.41
N TYR A 91 1.45 13.90 -2.92
CA TYR A 91 1.38 14.46 -4.27
C TYR A 91 1.33 15.98 -4.32
N GLY A 92 1.16 16.63 -3.16
CA GLY A 92 0.95 18.08 -3.09
C GLY A 92 -0.45 18.48 -3.44
N HIS A 93 -0.71 19.79 -3.43
CA HIS A 93 -2.04 20.33 -3.75
C HIS A 93 -1.97 21.80 -4.13
N ALA A 94 -2.97 22.25 -4.88
CA ALA A 94 -3.13 23.66 -5.23
C ALA A 94 -3.82 24.42 -4.10
N LEU A 95 -3.41 25.66 -3.87
CA LEU A 95 -4.05 26.58 -2.94
C LEU A 95 -5.03 27.50 -3.67
N PRO A 96 -6.06 28.04 -2.96
CA PRO A 96 -7.01 28.94 -3.59
C PRO A 96 -6.41 30.21 -4.21
N ASN A 97 -5.25 30.63 -3.71
CA ASN A 97 -4.54 31.84 -4.20
C ASN A 97 -3.69 31.58 -5.45
N GLY A 98 -3.74 30.38 -6.03
CA GLY A 98 -2.98 30.02 -7.22
C GLY A 98 -1.60 29.42 -6.95
N PHE A 99 -1.14 29.41 -5.71
CA PHE A 99 0.10 28.74 -5.34
C PHE A 99 -0.12 27.24 -5.22
N TYR A 100 0.96 26.49 -5.32
CA TYR A 100 0.97 25.04 -5.21
C TYR A 100 1.90 24.59 -4.10
N VAL A 101 1.42 23.69 -3.24
CA VAL A 101 2.25 23.06 -2.22
C VAL A 101 2.82 21.76 -2.81
N ALA A 102 4.14 21.69 -2.91
CA ALA A 102 4.82 20.52 -3.45
C ALA A 102 4.61 19.30 -2.55
N GLY A 103 4.48 18.13 -3.18
CA GLY A 103 4.39 16.86 -2.46
C GLY A 103 5.74 16.40 -1.91
N ILE A 104 5.67 15.48 -0.96
CA ILE A 104 6.83 14.80 -0.38
C ILE A 104 6.66 13.31 -0.66
N ASP A 105 7.57 12.74 -1.45
CA ASP A 105 7.52 11.32 -1.78
C ASP A 105 8.00 10.49 -0.57
N TYR A 106 7.09 10.15 0.31
CA TYR A 106 7.37 9.34 1.48
C TYR A 106 6.81 7.92 1.37
N ILE A 107 5.76 7.73 0.56
CA ILE A 107 5.06 6.46 0.43
C ILE A 107 5.90 5.45 -0.33
N ASN A 108 6.40 5.81 -1.51
CA ASN A 108 7.15 4.90 -2.36
C ASN A 108 8.41 4.34 -1.68
N PRO A 109 9.26 5.17 -1.05
CA PRO A 109 10.41 4.62 -0.33
C PRO A 109 10.03 3.68 0.82
N ALA A 110 8.87 3.89 1.44
CA ALA A 110 8.40 3.04 2.54
C ALA A 110 7.96 1.66 2.04
N VAL A 111 7.26 1.58 0.91
CA VAL A 111 6.62 0.34 0.46
C VAL A 111 7.40 -0.44 -0.60
N LYS A 112 8.24 0.21 -1.42
CA LYS A 112 9.00 -0.48 -2.46
C LYS A 112 9.89 -1.62 -1.95
N PRO A 113 10.68 -1.43 -0.88
CA PRO A 113 11.48 -2.54 -0.35
C PRO A 113 10.64 -3.70 0.14
N LEU A 114 9.46 -3.42 0.71
CA LEU A 114 8.52 -4.45 1.13
C LEU A 114 7.97 -5.24 -0.05
N PHE A 115 7.66 -4.56 -1.14
CA PHE A 115 7.18 -5.19 -2.35
C PHE A 115 8.22 -6.18 -2.89
N ASN A 116 9.48 -5.78 -2.94
CA ASN A 116 10.57 -6.64 -3.38
C ASN A 116 10.74 -7.86 -2.47
N SER A 117 10.67 -7.66 -1.15
CA SER A 117 10.77 -8.75 -0.18
C SER A 117 9.59 -9.70 -0.28
N ALA A 118 8.38 -9.17 -0.46
CA ALA A 118 7.18 -9.98 -0.63
C ALA A 118 7.27 -10.87 -1.88
N THR A 119 7.80 -10.33 -2.97
CA THR A 119 8.02 -11.08 -4.20
C THR A 119 8.95 -12.27 -3.96
N LYS A 120 10.04 -12.06 -3.22
CA LYS A 120 10.96 -13.13 -2.87
C LYS A 120 10.30 -14.22 -2.02
N ASP A 121 9.52 -13.82 -1.02
CA ASP A 121 8.87 -14.77 -0.13
C ASP A 121 7.75 -15.56 -0.81
N LEU A 122 7.02 -14.93 -1.73
CA LEU A 122 5.96 -15.61 -2.47
C LEU A 122 6.49 -16.66 -3.44
N PHE A 123 7.70 -16.50 -3.96
CA PHE A 123 8.25 -17.34 -5.01
C PHE A 123 9.53 -18.09 -4.60
N LYS A 124 9.66 -18.34 -3.32
CA LYS A 124 10.74 -19.18 -2.82
C LYS A 124 10.62 -20.63 -3.29
#